data_65dd350d29907f89252e2603d7c18f32
#
_entry.id   65dd350d29907f89252e2603d7c18f32
#
_cell.length_a   1.000
_cell.length_b   1.000
_cell.length_c   1.000
_cell.angle_alpha   90.00
_cell.angle_beta   90.00
_cell.angle_gamma   90.00
#
_symmetry.space_group_name_H-M   'P 1'
#
loop_
_entity.id
_entity.type
_entity.pdbx_description
1 polymer ?
#
loop_
_entity_poly.entity_id
_entity_poly.type
_entity_poly.pdbx_seq_one_letter_code
_entity_poly.pdbx_strand_id
1 'polypeptide(L)'
;MTTRHPATDHRRPASEAALRRWLLLAVPVVAIAVAVAATVVAERTDQPTAGGTPAPPFTLPATTGETIALDDVLAEGDALVYFSMGVGCDGCFVQIPEVHHALAERGIELVSIMVGPPDALVDEAARFGIDEPILVDADRSVSAAYGMLGQFGHGNVPSHSFAYVSSDGTLEAVLHYPVMFVPLEQLLADLDLA
;
A
#
# COMPACT_ATOMS: atom_id res chain seq x y z
N MET A 1 22.23 53.68 -73.00
CA MET A 1 22.35 52.25 -72.81
C MET A 1 22.70 52.04 -71.34
N THR A 2 21.68 51.73 -70.52
CA THR A 2 21.83 51.63 -69.05
C THR A 2 21.56 50.17 -68.68
N THR A 3 22.62 49.49 -68.37
CA THR A 3 22.57 48.06 -67.93
C THR A 3 22.24 47.99 -66.44
N ARG A 4 21.09 47.47 -66.08
CA ARG A 4 20.71 47.13 -64.70
C ARG A 4 21.29 45.77 -64.34
N HIS A 5 22.04 45.72 -63.25
CA HIS A 5 22.45 44.46 -62.60
C HIS A 5 21.29 43.95 -61.73
N PRO A 6 20.98 42.64 -61.73
CA PRO A 6 20.04 42.08 -60.79
C PRO A 6 20.73 41.83 -59.43
N ALA A 7 20.08 42.30 -58.35
CA ALA A 7 20.47 42.03 -56.98
C ALA A 7 20.09 40.57 -56.64
N THR A 8 21.06 39.77 -56.24
CA THR A 8 20.86 38.44 -55.71
C THR A 8 20.40 38.53 -54.24
N ASP A 9 19.12 38.23 -54.01
CA ASP A 9 18.50 38.10 -52.68
C ASP A 9 18.96 36.78 -52.02
N HIS A 10 19.96 36.84 -51.12
CA HIS A 10 20.35 35.72 -50.27
C HIS A 10 19.42 35.66 -49.06
N ARG A 11 18.22 35.06 -49.23
CA ARG A 11 17.42 34.63 -48.11
C ARG A 11 18.09 33.45 -47.44
N ARG A 12 18.68 33.73 -46.27
CA ARG A 12 19.13 32.64 -45.35
C ARG A 12 17.91 31.88 -44.83
N PRO A 13 17.91 30.56 -44.82
CA PRO A 13 16.81 29.80 -44.32
C PRO A 13 16.66 30.00 -42.80
N ALA A 14 15.53 30.56 -42.39
CA ALA A 14 15.19 30.79 -40.97
C ALA A 14 14.93 29.48 -40.17
N SER A 15 15.13 28.31 -40.77
CA SER A 15 14.73 27.03 -40.21
C SER A 15 15.72 26.44 -39.19
N GLU A 16 17.03 26.67 -39.38
CA GLU A 16 18.03 26.02 -38.50
C GLU A 16 18.11 26.63 -37.09
N ALA A 17 17.93 27.94 -36.97
CA ALA A 17 17.96 28.59 -35.66
C ALA A 17 16.72 28.26 -34.82
N ALA A 18 15.56 28.10 -35.46
CA ALA A 18 14.32 27.69 -34.81
C ALA A 18 14.42 26.23 -34.35
N LEU A 19 14.94 25.34 -35.20
CA LEU A 19 15.13 23.92 -34.86
C LEU A 19 16.10 23.73 -33.68
N ARG A 20 17.18 24.50 -33.64
CA ARG A 20 18.15 24.48 -32.53
C ARG A 20 17.55 24.97 -31.21
N ARG A 21 16.70 25.99 -31.24
CA ARG A 21 15.99 26.49 -30.05
C ARG A 21 14.99 25.47 -29.51
N TRP A 22 14.25 24.79 -30.38
CA TRP A 22 13.33 23.73 -30.02
C TRP A 22 14.04 22.52 -29.38
N LEU A 23 15.18 22.11 -29.92
CA LEU A 23 15.99 21.02 -29.37
C LEU A 23 16.57 21.38 -28.00
N LEU A 24 17.00 22.63 -27.77
CA LEU A 24 17.55 23.08 -26.48
C LEU A 24 16.49 23.15 -25.37
N LEU A 25 15.20 23.31 -25.72
CA LEU A 25 14.08 23.31 -24.76
C LEU A 25 13.44 21.93 -24.59
N ALA A 26 13.42 21.10 -25.62
CA ALA A 26 12.80 19.77 -25.58
C ALA A 26 13.63 18.75 -24.76
N VAL A 27 14.95 18.83 -24.86
CA VAL A 27 15.87 17.89 -24.15
C VAL A 27 15.71 17.97 -22.62
N PRO A 28 15.72 19.15 -21.96
CA PRO A 28 15.53 19.21 -20.51
C PRO A 28 14.12 18.80 -20.07
N VAL A 29 13.09 19.07 -20.85
CA VAL A 29 11.72 18.64 -20.51
C VAL A 29 11.58 17.14 -20.56
N VAL A 30 12.15 16.47 -21.57
CA VAL A 30 12.15 15.00 -21.66
C VAL A 30 12.99 14.40 -20.53
N ALA A 31 14.14 14.99 -20.20
CA ALA A 31 15.00 14.51 -19.11
C ALA A 31 14.29 14.61 -17.75
N ILE A 32 13.56 15.71 -17.50
CA ILE A 32 12.78 15.88 -16.26
C ILE A 32 11.60 14.88 -16.24
N ALA A 33 10.90 14.67 -17.34
CA ALA A 33 9.82 13.71 -17.41
C ALA A 33 10.28 12.27 -17.18
N VAL A 34 11.45 11.90 -17.72
CA VAL A 34 12.06 10.58 -17.47
C VAL A 34 12.54 10.44 -16.03
N ALA A 35 13.12 11.50 -15.43
CA ALA A 35 13.53 11.50 -14.02
C ALA A 35 12.33 11.37 -13.08
N VAL A 36 11.24 12.10 -13.33
CA VAL A 36 10.01 12.00 -12.54
C VAL A 36 9.36 10.62 -12.72
N ALA A 37 9.32 10.08 -13.92
CA ALA A 37 8.81 8.73 -14.15
C ALA A 37 9.66 7.66 -13.44
N ALA A 38 11.00 7.82 -13.42
CA ALA A 38 11.90 6.92 -12.72
C ALA A 38 11.75 6.99 -11.19
N THR A 39 11.49 8.16 -10.61
CA THR A 39 11.23 8.29 -9.16
C THR A 39 9.88 7.67 -8.78
N VAL A 40 8.82 7.88 -9.57
CA VAL A 40 7.49 7.28 -9.33
C VAL A 40 7.54 5.75 -9.46
N VAL A 41 8.37 5.20 -10.36
CA VAL A 41 8.57 3.74 -10.47
C VAL A 41 9.42 3.22 -9.32
N ALA A 42 10.45 3.96 -8.87
CA ALA A 42 11.28 3.54 -7.74
C ALA A 42 10.52 3.51 -6.41
N GLU A 43 9.55 4.41 -6.19
CA GLU A 43 8.70 4.39 -4.98
C GLU A 43 7.73 3.20 -4.95
N ARG A 44 7.47 2.53 -6.08
CA ARG A 44 6.62 1.33 -6.15
C ARG A 44 7.38 0.01 -5.95
N THR A 45 8.72 0.04 -5.96
CA THR A 45 9.55 -1.16 -5.94
C THR A 45 10.15 -1.52 -4.58
N ASP A 46 9.87 -0.75 -3.51
CA ASP A 46 10.39 -1.02 -2.17
C ASP A 46 9.36 -1.72 -1.25
N GLN A 47 8.46 -2.55 -1.81
CA GLN A 47 7.70 -3.48 -0.98
C GLN A 47 8.49 -4.79 -0.85
N PRO A 48 8.99 -5.12 0.35
CA PRO A 48 9.63 -6.42 0.56
C PRO A 48 8.56 -7.51 0.42
N THR A 49 8.59 -8.22 -0.69
CA THR A 49 7.86 -9.47 -0.85
C THR A 49 8.56 -10.48 0.06
N ALA A 50 7.93 -10.84 1.17
CA ALA A 50 8.48 -11.81 2.13
C ALA A 50 8.21 -13.27 1.68
N GLY A 51 8.00 -13.49 0.40
CA GLY A 51 7.59 -14.79 -0.13
C GLY A 51 8.47 -15.94 0.36
N GLY A 52 7.82 -16.93 0.99
CA GLY A 52 8.45 -18.20 1.36
C GLY A 52 9.12 -18.22 2.74
N THR A 53 8.82 -17.30 3.66
CA THR A 53 9.28 -17.40 5.06
C THR A 53 8.12 -17.80 5.99
N PRO A 54 8.37 -18.53 7.09
CA PRO A 54 7.34 -18.79 8.09
C PRO A 54 6.77 -17.49 8.66
N ALA A 55 5.44 -17.39 8.71
CA ALA A 55 4.77 -16.26 9.33
C ALA A 55 5.05 -16.22 10.83
N PRO A 56 5.34 -15.04 11.44
CA PRO A 56 5.48 -14.93 12.88
C PRO A 56 4.19 -15.38 13.58
N PRO A 57 4.25 -16.37 14.50
CA PRO A 57 3.07 -16.85 15.21
C PRO A 57 2.56 -15.79 16.19
N PHE A 58 1.25 -15.78 16.42
CA PHE A 58 0.64 -14.95 17.46
C PHE A 58 -0.53 -15.64 18.13
N THR A 59 -0.83 -15.17 19.34
CA THR A 59 -2.04 -15.48 20.08
C THR A 59 -2.45 -14.22 20.81
N LEU A 60 -3.56 -13.60 20.42
CA LEU A 60 -4.00 -12.30 20.92
C LEU A 60 -5.44 -12.32 21.42
N PRO A 61 -5.78 -11.51 22.46
CA PRO A 61 -7.16 -11.29 22.85
C PRO A 61 -7.90 -10.48 21.79
N ALA A 62 -9.17 -10.76 21.60
CA ALA A 62 -10.06 -10.06 20.69
C ALA A 62 -11.04 -9.14 21.42
N THR A 63 -11.57 -8.14 20.71
CA THR A 63 -12.65 -7.25 21.20
C THR A 63 -13.93 -8.00 21.55
N THR A 64 -14.16 -9.15 20.97
CA THR A 64 -15.28 -10.07 21.25
C THR A 64 -15.11 -10.91 22.51
N GLY A 65 -13.94 -10.84 23.17
CA GLY A 65 -13.65 -11.48 24.44
C GLY A 65 -12.96 -12.85 24.35
N GLU A 66 -12.79 -13.39 23.17
CA GLU A 66 -12.05 -14.62 22.92
C GLU A 66 -10.55 -14.34 22.73
N THR A 67 -9.77 -15.40 22.62
CA THR A 67 -8.36 -15.35 22.27
C THR A 67 -8.17 -16.13 20.97
N ILE A 68 -7.52 -15.53 19.97
CA ILE A 68 -7.36 -16.11 18.64
C ILE A 68 -5.87 -16.29 18.37
N ALA A 69 -5.51 -17.48 17.93
CA ALA A 69 -4.16 -17.83 17.48
C ALA A 69 -4.11 -17.91 15.95
N LEU A 70 -2.97 -17.55 15.36
CA LEU A 70 -2.76 -17.66 13.91
C LEU A 70 -3.00 -19.10 13.41
N ASP A 71 -2.52 -20.10 14.14
CA ASP A 71 -2.65 -21.52 13.75
C ASP A 71 -4.12 -21.94 13.68
N ASP A 72 -5.00 -21.40 14.55
CA ASP A 72 -6.43 -21.71 14.53
C ASP A 72 -7.08 -21.10 13.27
N VAL A 73 -6.68 -19.88 12.87
CA VAL A 73 -7.15 -19.24 11.65
C VAL A 73 -6.71 -20.02 10.40
N LEU A 74 -5.43 -20.40 10.35
CA LEU A 74 -4.86 -21.10 9.19
C LEU A 74 -5.38 -22.53 9.04
N ALA A 75 -5.98 -23.11 10.09
CA ALA A 75 -6.67 -24.39 9.99
C ALA A 75 -7.93 -24.34 9.13
N GLU A 76 -8.54 -23.14 8.96
CA GLU A 76 -9.74 -22.90 8.16
C GLU A 76 -9.42 -22.44 6.72
N GLY A 77 -8.22 -21.88 6.48
CA GLY A 77 -7.82 -21.38 5.15
C GLY A 77 -6.64 -20.43 5.20
N ASP A 78 -6.45 -19.71 4.11
CA ASP A 78 -5.47 -18.64 4.05
C ASP A 78 -5.94 -17.42 4.87
N ALA A 79 -5.00 -16.59 5.32
CA ALA A 79 -5.31 -15.41 6.11
C ALA A 79 -4.73 -14.13 5.49
N LEU A 80 -5.55 -13.07 5.47
CA LEU A 80 -5.07 -11.71 5.27
C LEU A 80 -5.05 -11.01 6.63
N VAL A 81 -3.85 -10.85 7.19
CA VAL A 81 -3.64 -10.17 8.48
C VAL A 81 -3.51 -8.67 8.23
N TYR A 82 -4.49 -7.92 8.69
CA TYR A 82 -4.56 -6.47 8.57
C TYR A 82 -4.07 -5.78 9.83
N PHE A 83 -3.03 -4.98 9.71
CA PHE A 83 -2.45 -4.19 10.80
C PHE A 83 -2.81 -2.72 10.65
N SER A 84 -3.26 -2.11 11.73
CA SER A 84 -3.51 -0.66 11.73
C SER A 84 -3.33 -0.02 13.09
N MET A 85 -3.25 1.31 13.10
CA MET A 85 -3.03 2.08 14.33
C MET A 85 -4.21 2.03 15.31
N GLY A 86 -5.40 1.62 14.88
CA GLY A 86 -6.59 1.54 15.72
C GLY A 86 -7.24 2.89 16.01
N VAL A 87 -7.52 3.17 17.28
CA VAL A 87 -8.26 4.36 17.72
C VAL A 87 -7.70 5.66 17.15
N GLY A 88 -8.60 6.49 16.59
CA GLY A 88 -8.23 7.75 15.93
C GLY A 88 -8.03 7.64 14.42
N CYS A 89 -8.25 6.45 13.84
CA CYS A 89 -8.18 6.22 12.41
C CYS A 89 -9.51 5.67 11.88
N ASP A 90 -10.47 6.53 11.54
CA ASP A 90 -11.78 6.11 11.01
C ASP A 90 -11.63 5.23 9.76
N GLY A 91 -10.73 5.58 8.85
CA GLY A 91 -10.47 4.79 7.65
C GLY A 91 -9.99 3.37 7.93
N CYS A 92 -9.28 3.16 9.06
CA CYS A 92 -8.83 1.85 9.48
C CYS A 92 -10.00 0.92 9.86
N PHE A 93 -11.04 1.46 10.48
CA PHE A 93 -12.23 0.69 10.83
C PHE A 93 -13.13 0.46 9.61
N VAL A 94 -13.29 1.47 8.74
CA VAL A 94 -14.05 1.33 7.49
C VAL A 94 -13.46 0.26 6.57
N GLN A 95 -12.14 0.04 6.61
CA GLN A 95 -11.46 -0.99 5.80
C GLN A 95 -11.98 -2.41 6.09
N ILE A 96 -12.33 -2.73 7.34
CA ILE A 96 -12.70 -4.09 7.75
C ILE A 96 -13.95 -4.60 6.98
N PRO A 97 -15.13 -3.98 7.07
CA PRO A 97 -16.30 -4.45 6.35
C PRO A 97 -16.16 -4.38 4.84
N GLU A 98 -15.34 -3.44 4.32
CA GLU A 98 -15.09 -3.28 2.88
C GLU A 98 -14.46 -4.53 2.26
N VAL A 99 -13.54 -5.18 2.98
CA VAL A 99 -12.77 -6.30 2.43
C VAL A 99 -13.22 -7.66 2.97
N HIS A 100 -13.78 -7.74 4.18
CA HIS A 100 -14.11 -8.97 4.89
C HIS A 100 -14.94 -9.93 4.03
N HIS A 101 -16.10 -9.48 3.54
CA HIS A 101 -17.01 -10.34 2.78
C HIS A 101 -16.38 -10.88 1.48
N ALA A 102 -15.68 -10.03 0.76
CA ALA A 102 -15.05 -10.40 -0.50
C ALA A 102 -13.87 -11.37 -0.33
N LEU A 103 -13.16 -11.31 0.80
CA LEU A 103 -12.11 -12.26 1.15
C LEU A 103 -12.72 -13.61 1.56
N ALA A 104 -13.79 -13.59 2.38
CA ALA A 104 -14.51 -14.79 2.79
C ALA A 104 -15.03 -15.58 1.59
N GLU A 105 -15.56 -14.93 0.54
CA GLU A 105 -15.97 -15.57 -0.72
C GLU A 105 -14.82 -16.30 -1.45
N ARG A 106 -13.58 -15.94 -1.12
CA ARG A 106 -12.35 -16.54 -1.67
C ARG A 106 -11.71 -17.59 -0.75
N GLY A 107 -12.33 -17.85 0.41
CA GLY A 107 -11.77 -18.74 1.43
C GLY A 107 -10.55 -18.14 2.14
N ILE A 108 -10.47 -16.81 2.19
CA ILE A 108 -9.41 -16.07 2.89
C ILE A 108 -10.02 -15.40 4.13
N GLU A 109 -9.46 -15.69 5.30
CA GLU A 109 -9.91 -15.09 6.55
C GLU A 109 -9.26 -13.71 6.75
N LEU A 110 -10.06 -12.69 7.06
CA LEU A 110 -9.54 -11.37 7.45
C LEU A 110 -9.26 -11.36 8.96
N VAL A 111 -8.00 -11.20 9.34
CA VAL A 111 -7.57 -11.06 10.73
C VAL A 111 -7.17 -9.61 11.00
N SER A 112 -8.00 -8.85 11.68
CA SER A 112 -7.70 -7.45 12.01
C SER A 112 -6.91 -7.35 13.31
N ILE A 113 -5.72 -6.75 13.29
CA ILE A 113 -4.86 -6.51 14.46
C ILE A 113 -4.67 -5.01 14.65
N MET A 114 -5.03 -4.51 15.82
CA MET A 114 -4.92 -3.09 16.16
C MET A 114 -4.19 -2.88 17.47
N VAL A 115 -3.54 -1.71 17.59
CA VAL A 115 -2.90 -1.27 18.82
C VAL A 115 -3.80 -0.27 19.53
N GLY A 116 -3.94 -0.40 20.86
CA GLY A 116 -4.74 0.53 21.64
C GLY A 116 -5.33 -0.10 22.90
N PRO A 117 -6.01 0.71 23.72
CA PRO A 117 -6.75 0.18 24.88
C PRO A 117 -7.91 -0.71 24.41
N PRO A 118 -8.06 -1.93 24.96
CA PRO A 118 -9.11 -2.86 24.53
C PRO A 118 -10.52 -2.27 24.55
N ASP A 119 -10.89 -1.58 25.63
CA ASP A 119 -12.22 -0.98 25.78
C ASP A 119 -12.49 0.07 24.69
N ALA A 120 -11.49 0.87 24.33
CA ALA A 120 -11.63 1.86 23.27
C ALA A 120 -11.75 1.23 21.87
N LEU A 121 -11.12 0.09 21.62
CA LEU A 121 -11.29 -0.67 20.37
C LEU A 121 -12.67 -1.31 20.29
N VAL A 122 -13.23 -1.79 21.42
CA VAL A 122 -14.60 -2.28 21.50
C VAL A 122 -15.60 -1.16 21.17
N ASP A 123 -15.41 0.03 21.76
CA ASP A 123 -16.27 1.19 21.49
C ASP A 123 -16.21 1.61 20.01
N GLU A 124 -15.02 1.61 19.41
CA GLU A 124 -14.85 1.93 18.00
C GLU A 124 -15.44 0.85 17.08
N ALA A 125 -15.25 -0.43 17.36
CA ALA A 125 -15.89 -1.52 16.63
C ALA A 125 -17.40 -1.36 16.61
N ALA A 126 -18.00 -1.09 17.78
CA ALA A 126 -19.43 -0.83 17.89
C ALA A 126 -19.88 0.42 17.12
N ARG A 127 -19.08 1.50 17.14
CA ARG A 127 -19.35 2.74 16.38
C ARG A 127 -19.42 2.52 14.88
N PHE A 128 -18.58 1.62 14.36
CA PHE A 128 -18.52 1.28 12.93
C PHE A 128 -19.39 0.07 12.55
N GLY A 129 -20.07 -0.57 13.51
CA GLY A 129 -20.93 -1.74 13.28
C GLY A 129 -20.12 -2.96 12.84
N ILE A 130 -18.91 -3.12 13.41
CA ILE A 130 -18.02 -4.25 13.14
C ILE A 130 -18.30 -5.32 14.18
N ASP A 131 -18.80 -6.46 13.72
CA ASP A 131 -19.09 -7.63 14.54
C ASP A 131 -17.90 -8.64 14.55
N GLU A 132 -17.00 -8.52 13.57
CA GLU A 132 -15.81 -9.35 13.45
C GLU A 132 -14.81 -9.04 14.58
N PRO A 133 -14.06 -10.06 15.06
CA PRO A 133 -13.08 -9.86 16.10
C PRO A 133 -11.92 -8.96 15.62
N ILE A 134 -11.63 -7.92 16.42
CA ILE A 134 -10.40 -7.13 16.27
C ILE A 134 -9.42 -7.59 17.35
N LEU A 135 -8.28 -8.09 16.94
CA LEU A 135 -7.23 -8.57 17.85
C LEU A 135 -6.45 -7.39 18.42
N VAL A 136 -6.15 -7.45 19.71
CA VAL A 136 -5.53 -6.35 20.46
C VAL A 136 -4.05 -6.66 20.68
N ASP A 137 -3.17 -6.02 19.91
CA ASP A 137 -1.71 -6.08 20.07
C ASP A 137 -1.23 -4.94 20.98
N ALA A 138 -1.55 -5.02 22.28
CA ALA A 138 -1.36 -3.94 23.24
C ALA A 138 0.12 -3.54 23.42
N ASP A 139 1.04 -4.50 23.37
CA ASP A 139 2.48 -4.28 23.49
C ASP A 139 3.20 -4.11 22.15
N ARG A 140 2.49 -4.24 21.03
CA ARG A 140 2.99 -4.13 19.65
C ARG A 140 3.99 -5.23 19.25
N SER A 141 4.05 -6.30 20.00
CA SER A 141 5.01 -7.38 19.75
C SER A 141 4.74 -8.08 18.40
N VAL A 142 3.48 -8.33 18.07
CA VAL A 142 3.08 -8.93 16.81
C VAL A 142 3.28 -7.96 15.65
N SER A 143 2.87 -6.70 15.80
CA SER A 143 3.13 -5.65 14.80
C SER A 143 4.63 -5.48 14.51
N ALA A 144 5.48 -5.57 15.54
CA ALA A 144 6.93 -5.51 15.38
C ALA A 144 7.49 -6.76 14.66
N ALA A 145 7.00 -7.95 15.01
CA ALA A 145 7.45 -9.21 14.40
C ALA A 145 7.14 -9.28 12.89
N TYR A 146 6.02 -8.68 12.46
CA TYR A 146 5.64 -8.57 11.06
C TYR A 146 6.27 -7.36 10.34
N GLY A 147 7.07 -6.53 11.03
CA GLY A 147 7.72 -5.35 10.43
C GLY A 147 6.77 -4.18 10.16
N MET A 148 5.61 -4.12 10.85
CA MET A 148 4.56 -3.14 10.58
C MET A 148 4.79 -1.77 11.23
N LEU A 149 5.77 -1.65 12.16
CA LEU A 149 6.05 -0.41 12.88
C LEU A 149 6.97 0.52 12.09
N GLY A 150 6.81 1.83 12.30
CA GLY A 150 7.71 2.85 11.76
C GLY A 150 7.48 3.20 10.29
N GLN A 151 6.54 2.55 9.62
CA GLN A 151 6.24 2.83 8.21
C GLN A 151 5.62 4.23 8.05
N PHE A 152 5.99 4.95 7.00
CA PHE A 152 5.46 6.27 6.63
C PHE A 152 5.44 7.32 7.77
N GLY A 153 6.36 7.21 8.73
CA GLY A 153 6.46 8.15 9.84
C GLY A 153 5.48 7.92 10.99
N HIS A 154 4.77 6.79 11.02
CA HIS A 154 3.84 6.42 12.10
C HIS A 154 4.53 6.09 13.43
N GLY A 155 5.87 6.09 13.48
CA GLY A 155 6.61 5.86 14.71
C GLY A 155 6.40 4.45 15.28
N ASN A 156 5.86 4.35 16.48
CA ASN A 156 5.70 3.08 17.18
C ASN A 156 4.27 2.50 17.08
N VAL A 157 3.55 2.81 16.02
CA VAL A 157 2.25 2.19 15.69
C VAL A 157 2.27 1.68 14.24
N PRO A 158 1.48 0.65 13.92
CA PRO A 158 1.35 0.19 12.54
C PRO A 158 0.78 1.28 11.65
N SER A 159 1.23 1.33 10.41
CA SER A 159 0.52 2.01 9.34
C SER A 159 -0.64 1.12 8.83
N HIS A 160 -1.27 1.53 7.73
CA HIS A 160 -2.26 0.70 7.04
C HIS A 160 -1.53 -0.39 6.25
N SER A 161 -1.40 -1.58 6.83
CA SER A 161 -0.52 -2.64 6.32
C SER A 161 -1.21 -4.00 6.33
N PHE A 162 -0.85 -4.85 5.37
CA PHE A 162 -1.41 -6.19 5.24
C PHE A 162 -0.28 -7.22 5.11
N ALA A 163 -0.52 -8.40 5.67
CA ALA A 163 0.33 -9.57 5.48
C ALA A 163 -0.54 -10.74 5.00
N TYR A 164 -0.21 -11.30 3.83
CA TYR A 164 -0.89 -12.49 3.31
C TYR A 164 -0.15 -13.73 3.77
N VAL A 165 -0.85 -14.62 4.44
CA VAL A 165 -0.33 -15.86 5.00
C VAL A 165 -1.12 -17.03 4.43
N SER A 166 -0.44 -17.94 3.74
CA SER A 166 -1.06 -19.18 3.25
C SER A 166 -1.33 -20.16 4.38
N SER A 167 -2.28 -21.06 4.18
CA SER A 167 -2.75 -22.05 5.17
C SER A 167 -1.65 -23.03 5.65
N ASP A 168 -0.52 -23.11 4.95
CA ASP A 168 0.66 -23.84 5.40
C ASP A 168 1.57 -23.05 6.35
N GLY A 169 1.19 -21.80 6.70
CA GLY A 169 1.93 -20.92 7.60
C GLY A 169 3.01 -20.10 6.91
N THR A 170 3.02 -20.03 5.58
CA THR A 170 4.00 -19.24 4.83
C THR A 170 3.54 -17.81 4.68
N LEU A 171 4.41 -16.83 5.01
CA LEU A 171 4.20 -15.42 4.74
C LEU A 171 4.54 -15.13 3.28
N GLU A 172 3.51 -14.93 2.47
CA GLU A 172 3.62 -14.78 1.01
C GLU A 172 3.86 -13.33 0.58
N ALA A 173 3.21 -12.38 1.24
CA ALA A 173 3.34 -10.96 0.92
C ALA A 173 3.19 -10.07 2.15
N VAL A 174 3.89 -8.94 2.14
CA VAL A 174 3.69 -7.83 3.08
C VAL A 174 3.48 -6.55 2.28
N LEU A 175 2.37 -5.88 2.52
CA LEU A 175 2.00 -4.64 1.85
C LEU A 175 1.86 -3.51 2.87
N HIS A 176 2.44 -2.35 2.55
CA HIS A 176 2.33 -1.15 3.37
C HIS A 176 1.75 -0.01 2.54
N TYR A 177 0.76 0.69 3.09
CA TYR A 177 0.11 1.81 2.41
C TYR A 177 0.27 3.11 3.20
N PRO A 178 0.58 4.23 2.52
CA PRO A 178 0.65 5.55 3.15
C PRO A 178 -0.73 6.19 3.35
N VAL A 179 -1.80 5.50 2.94
CA VAL A 179 -3.19 5.94 3.03
C VAL A 179 -3.94 5.15 4.08
N MET A 180 -5.04 5.70 4.62
CA MET A 180 -5.83 5.08 5.68
C MET A 180 -6.99 4.22 5.17
N PHE A 181 -7.09 4.03 3.85
CA PHE A 181 -8.09 3.18 3.19
C PHE A 181 -7.55 2.75 1.83
N VAL A 182 -7.66 1.47 1.52
CA VAL A 182 -7.24 0.87 0.25
C VAL A 182 -8.48 0.24 -0.41
N PRO A 183 -8.85 0.64 -1.63
CA PRO A 183 -9.92 -0.01 -2.36
C PRO A 183 -9.67 -1.51 -2.51
N LEU A 184 -10.73 -2.32 -2.37
CA LEU A 184 -10.64 -3.78 -2.48
C LEU A 184 -9.97 -4.23 -3.79
N GLU A 185 -10.32 -3.63 -4.92
CA GLU A 185 -9.73 -3.97 -6.22
C GLU A 185 -8.22 -3.78 -6.25
N GLN A 186 -7.75 -2.68 -5.64
CA GLN A 186 -6.31 -2.42 -5.52
C GLN A 186 -5.63 -3.46 -4.63
N LEU A 187 -6.21 -3.75 -3.45
CA LEU A 187 -5.67 -4.71 -2.50
C LEU A 187 -5.56 -6.11 -3.13
N LEU A 188 -6.61 -6.56 -3.83
CA LEU A 188 -6.59 -7.85 -4.52
C LEU A 188 -5.57 -7.89 -5.67
N ALA A 189 -5.41 -6.79 -6.41
CA ALA A 189 -4.41 -6.70 -7.48
C ALA A 189 -2.98 -6.74 -6.92
N ASP A 190 -2.73 -6.03 -5.81
CA ASP A 190 -1.41 -5.97 -5.18
C ASP A 190 -1.02 -7.32 -4.52
N LEU A 191 -2.01 -8.18 -4.23
CA LEU A 191 -1.85 -9.54 -3.69
C LEU A 191 -1.87 -10.63 -4.76
N ASP A 192 -2.00 -10.30 -6.06
CA ASP A 192 -2.19 -11.25 -7.16
C ASP A 192 -3.43 -12.18 -6.96
N LEU A 193 -4.50 -11.66 -6.34
CA LEU A 193 -5.77 -12.36 -6.04
C LEU A 193 -6.94 -11.86 -6.91
N ALA A 194 -6.68 -10.98 -7.89
CA ALA A 194 -7.70 -10.35 -8.74
C ALA A 194 -8.26 -11.28 -9.83
#